data_8a725c3a99ae1443e4230782c4d18d84
#
_entry.id   8a725c3a99ae1443e4230782c4d18d84
#
_cell.length_a   1.000
_cell.length_b   1.000
_cell.length_c   1.000
_cell.angle_alpha   90.00
_cell.angle_beta   90.00
_cell.angle_gamma   90.00
#
_symmetry.space_group_name_H-M   'P 1'
#
loop_
_entity.id
_entity.type
_entity.pdbx_description
1 polymer ?
#
loop_
_entity_poly.entity_id
_entity_poly.type
_entity_poly.pdbx_seq_one_letter_code
_entity_poly.pdbx_strand_id
1 'polypeptide(L)'
;MSSSAPVAPSKDKLNVLSFTGKNKILHLGWMAFFLTFFVWFNHAPFLSAIGETLNLSKDQVKTLLILNVALTIPARVIIGMLTDRFGPRIVYTAILAIGAIPCFTFAFAQDYNTLALSRFLLGFVGAGFVVGIRLMSDWFPTNELGTAEGIYGGWGNFGSAAAALLLPTIAIGAAAVFGGDEGWRYATATSGVVMAIYSIIFYKMARNTPKGATYFKPKKSGAMMVTSSGDFWLMMVFKLPMYLALALLAWKLSPDGVSLLSQSSVTMVYIGLAILYVYEFISSYRFNKEVFTTPVPAAHRYDFKQVGILNI
;
A
#
# COMPACT_ATOMS: atom_id res chain seq x y z
N MET A 1 17.91 21.35 -12.57
CA MET A 1 17.83 21.15 -11.12
C MET A 1 16.94 22.24 -10.54
N SER A 2 15.67 21.96 -10.30
CA SER A 2 14.77 22.87 -9.59
C SER A 2 14.81 22.44 -8.12
N SER A 3 15.60 23.16 -7.32
CA SER A 3 15.62 23.01 -5.88
C SER A 3 14.20 23.26 -5.37
N SER A 4 13.57 22.23 -4.83
CA SER A 4 12.41 22.43 -3.96
C SER A 4 12.88 23.34 -2.84
N ALA A 5 12.25 24.52 -2.73
CA ALA A 5 12.53 25.40 -1.60
C ALA A 5 12.37 24.58 -0.31
N PRO A 6 13.34 24.58 0.59
CA PRO A 6 13.24 23.85 1.84
C PRO A 6 11.99 24.33 2.56
N VAL A 7 11.16 23.38 3.00
CA VAL A 7 10.02 23.67 3.89
C VAL A 7 10.59 24.47 5.05
N ALA A 8 10.12 25.73 5.20
CA ALA A 8 10.56 26.57 6.29
C ALA A 8 10.37 25.79 7.61
N PRO A 9 11.38 25.69 8.46
CA PRO A 9 11.29 24.91 9.68
C PRO A 9 10.12 25.42 10.49
N SER A 10 9.10 24.57 10.69
CA SER A 10 8.01 24.93 11.60
C SER A 10 8.64 25.15 12.98
N LYS A 11 8.32 26.27 13.64
CA LYS A 11 8.83 26.57 14.98
C LYS A 11 8.42 25.51 16.02
N ASP A 12 7.43 24.69 15.70
CA ASP A 12 6.92 23.63 16.56
C ASP A 12 7.80 22.38 16.45
N LYS A 13 8.40 21.98 17.55
CA LYS A 13 9.09 20.67 17.66
C LYS A 13 8.08 19.52 17.57
N LEU A 14 8.53 18.35 17.10
CA LEU A 14 7.72 17.14 17.12
C LEU A 14 7.31 16.84 18.56
N ASN A 15 6.00 16.83 18.81
CA ASN A 15 5.41 16.54 20.12
C ASN A 15 4.21 15.59 19.92
N VAL A 16 4.38 14.35 20.32
CA VAL A 16 3.36 13.30 20.19
C VAL A 16 2.11 13.52 21.02
N LEU A 17 2.12 14.43 21.98
CA LEU A 17 0.94 14.79 22.78
C LEU A 17 0.18 15.98 22.19
N SER A 18 0.71 16.63 21.15
CA SER A 18 0.08 17.79 20.52
C SER A 18 -0.78 17.35 19.33
N PHE A 19 -2.00 17.90 19.26
CA PHE A 19 -2.94 17.71 18.15
C PHE A 19 -3.05 18.95 17.24
N THR A 20 -1.97 19.74 17.13
CA THR A 20 -1.94 20.94 16.29
C THR A 20 -0.86 20.85 15.21
N GLY A 21 -0.95 21.65 14.16
CA GLY A 21 0.05 21.77 13.10
C GLY A 21 0.44 20.42 12.48
N LYS A 22 1.75 20.17 12.37
CA LYS A 22 2.31 18.91 11.81
C LYS A 22 2.00 17.69 12.68
N ASN A 23 1.94 17.87 14.01
CA ASN A 23 1.65 16.77 14.92
C ASN A 23 0.22 16.23 14.71
N LYS A 24 -0.76 17.09 14.42
CA LYS A 24 -2.12 16.68 14.03
C LYS A 24 -2.08 15.80 12.77
N ILE A 25 -1.27 16.15 11.78
CA ILE A 25 -1.17 15.37 10.54
C ILE A 25 -0.51 14.01 10.80
N LEU A 26 0.48 13.96 11.70
CA LEU A 26 1.05 12.69 12.16
C LEU A 26 -0.03 11.78 12.75
N HIS A 27 -0.87 12.31 13.65
CA HIS A 27 -1.96 11.53 14.26
C HIS A 27 -3.00 11.10 13.26
N LEU A 28 -3.41 11.96 12.35
CA LEU A 28 -4.32 11.57 11.27
C LEU A 28 -3.70 10.51 10.35
N GLY A 29 -2.42 10.64 10.05
CA GLY A 29 -1.69 9.70 9.18
C GLY A 29 -1.57 8.31 9.80
N TRP A 30 -1.02 8.21 11.02
CA TRP A 30 -0.84 6.88 11.62
C TRP A 30 -2.18 6.19 11.93
N MET A 31 -3.23 6.94 12.30
CA MET A 31 -4.56 6.35 12.49
C MET A 31 -5.15 5.85 11.17
N ALA A 32 -4.95 6.56 10.05
CA ALA A 32 -5.35 6.08 8.73
C ALA A 32 -4.62 4.77 8.38
N PHE A 33 -3.32 4.69 8.65
CA PHE A 33 -2.53 3.49 8.42
C PHE A 33 -2.94 2.34 9.36
N PHE A 34 -3.18 2.64 10.63
CA PHE A 34 -3.72 1.69 11.59
C PHE A 34 -5.03 1.06 11.08
N LEU A 35 -5.98 1.87 10.62
CA LEU A 35 -7.26 1.37 10.13
C LEU A 35 -7.12 0.56 8.83
N THR A 36 -6.22 0.95 7.93
CA THR A 36 -5.97 0.14 6.72
C THR A 36 -5.40 -1.22 7.10
N PHE A 37 -4.48 -1.32 8.06
CA PHE A 37 -3.94 -2.59 8.53
C PHE A 37 -4.94 -3.38 9.39
N PHE A 38 -5.73 -2.72 10.19
CA PHE A 38 -6.81 -3.33 10.94
C PHE A 38 -7.80 -4.04 10.01
N VAL A 39 -8.23 -3.38 8.94
CA VAL A 39 -9.14 -3.96 7.93
C VAL A 39 -8.42 -5.00 7.07
N TRP A 40 -7.16 -4.76 6.72
CA TRP A 40 -6.39 -5.69 5.90
C TRP A 40 -6.21 -7.05 6.57
N PHE A 41 -6.11 -7.10 7.89
CA PHE A 41 -5.93 -8.33 8.67
C PHE A 41 -7.18 -8.78 9.44
N ASN A 42 -8.34 -8.15 9.23
CA ASN A 42 -9.57 -8.43 9.97
C ASN A 42 -10.12 -9.86 9.83
N HIS A 43 -9.72 -10.60 8.79
CA HIS A 43 -10.11 -12.00 8.56
C HIS A 43 -9.27 -12.99 9.38
N ALA A 44 -8.05 -12.60 9.75
CA ALA A 44 -7.07 -13.53 10.31
C ALA A 44 -7.55 -14.26 11.57
N PRO A 45 -8.19 -13.59 12.57
CA PRO A 45 -8.68 -14.28 13.75
C PRO A 45 -9.90 -15.17 13.49
N PHE A 46 -10.52 -15.09 12.30
CA PHE A 46 -11.76 -15.78 11.97
C PHE A 46 -11.62 -16.88 10.92
N LEU A 47 -10.41 -17.22 10.50
CA LEU A 47 -10.18 -18.18 9.41
C LEU A 47 -10.86 -19.54 9.67
N SER A 48 -10.85 -20.04 10.91
CA SER A 48 -11.57 -21.28 11.29
C SER A 48 -13.07 -21.10 11.14
N ALA A 49 -13.65 -20.08 11.78
CA ALA A 49 -15.07 -19.79 11.74
C ALA A 49 -15.58 -19.56 10.29
N ILE A 50 -14.82 -18.83 9.48
CA ILE A 50 -15.13 -18.61 8.04
C ILE A 50 -15.13 -19.96 7.30
N GLY A 51 -14.11 -20.80 7.56
CA GLY A 51 -13.99 -22.13 6.96
C GLY A 51 -15.18 -23.03 7.31
N GLU A 52 -15.60 -23.04 8.56
CA GLU A 52 -16.74 -23.80 9.05
C GLU A 52 -18.07 -23.27 8.50
N THR A 53 -18.32 -21.95 8.57
CA THR A 53 -19.54 -21.31 8.07
C THR A 53 -19.81 -21.58 6.60
N LEU A 54 -18.77 -21.55 5.77
CA LEU A 54 -18.87 -21.71 4.30
C LEU A 54 -18.42 -23.09 3.81
N ASN A 55 -18.14 -24.04 4.70
CA ASN A 55 -17.64 -25.38 4.39
C ASN A 55 -16.43 -25.37 3.46
N LEU A 56 -15.45 -24.49 3.74
CA LEU A 56 -14.28 -24.30 2.90
C LEU A 56 -13.24 -25.41 3.11
N SER A 57 -12.62 -25.85 2.04
CA SER A 57 -11.45 -26.73 2.11
C SER A 57 -10.24 -25.99 2.72
N LYS A 58 -9.29 -26.75 3.28
CA LYS A 58 -8.04 -26.17 3.82
C LYS A 58 -7.28 -25.35 2.78
N ASP A 59 -7.34 -25.73 1.50
CA ASP A 59 -6.66 -25.03 0.43
C ASP A 59 -7.39 -23.73 0.04
N GLN A 60 -8.71 -23.70 0.10
CA GLN A 60 -9.48 -22.45 -0.04
C GLN A 60 -9.15 -21.46 1.07
N VAL A 61 -9.07 -21.90 2.32
CA VAL A 61 -8.67 -21.03 3.45
C VAL A 61 -7.25 -20.48 3.27
N LYS A 62 -6.28 -21.33 2.85
CA LYS A 62 -4.92 -20.86 2.53
C LYS A 62 -4.91 -19.85 1.39
N THR A 63 -5.77 -20.04 0.38
CA THR A 63 -5.89 -19.11 -0.75
C THR A 63 -6.31 -17.72 -0.30
N LEU A 64 -7.21 -17.59 0.67
CA LEU A 64 -7.59 -16.28 1.22
C LEU A 64 -6.40 -15.52 1.79
N LEU A 65 -5.44 -16.21 2.42
CA LEU A 65 -4.21 -15.58 2.93
C LEU A 65 -3.31 -15.09 1.80
N ILE A 66 -3.20 -15.83 0.70
CA ILE A 66 -2.43 -15.42 -0.47
C ILE A 66 -3.07 -14.21 -1.15
N LEU A 67 -4.39 -14.25 -1.34
CA LEU A 67 -5.15 -13.18 -1.97
C LEU A 67 -5.03 -11.87 -1.19
N ASN A 68 -4.88 -11.94 0.13
CA ASN A 68 -4.70 -10.77 0.98
C ASN A 68 -3.51 -9.90 0.57
N VAL A 69 -2.44 -10.49 0.07
CA VAL A 69 -1.22 -9.75 -0.33
C VAL A 69 -1.08 -9.58 -1.84
N ALA A 70 -1.83 -10.35 -2.62
CA ALA A 70 -1.67 -10.43 -4.07
C ALA A 70 -1.80 -9.07 -4.77
N LEU A 71 -2.86 -8.32 -4.46
CA LEU A 71 -3.09 -7.00 -5.08
C LEU A 71 -2.20 -5.91 -4.47
N THR A 72 -1.65 -6.09 -3.27
CA THR A 72 -0.88 -5.07 -2.58
C THR A 72 0.38 -4.65 -3.35
N ILE A 73 1.05 -5.61 -4.00
CA ILE A 73 2.29 -5.34 -4.74
C ILE A 73 2.04 -4.35 -5.88
N PRO A 74 1.17 -4.63 -6.88
CA PRO A 74 0.88 -3.69 -7.96
C PRO A 74 0.16 -2.43 -7.45
N ALA A 75 -0.68 -2.56 -6.42
CA ALA A 75 -1.40 -1.42 -5.85
C ALA A 75 -0.46 -0.36 -5.29
N ARG A 76 0.65 -0.72 -4.65
CA ARG A 76 1.62 0.25 -4.13
C ARG A 76 2.19 1.15 -5.21
N VAL A 77 2.50 0.61 -6.39
CA VAL A 77 3.00 1.38 -7.52
C VAL A 77 1.92 2.35 -8.02
N ILE A 78 0.72 1.84 -8.29
CA ILE A 78 -0.40 2.64 -8.81
C ILE A 78 -0.80 3.73 -7.81
N ILE A 79 -0.95 3.38 -6.55
CA ILE A 79 -1.33 4.32 -5.47
C ILE A 79 -0.23 5.37 -5.25
N GLY A 80 1.05 5.00 -5.34
CA GLY A 80 2.16 5.94 -5.32
C GLY A 80 2.03 7.00 -6.43
N MET A 81 1.81 6.56 -7.67
CA MET A 81 1.60 7.46 -8.82
C MET A 81 0.37 8.36 -8.65
N LEU A 82 -0.73 7.81 -8.11
CA LEU A 82 -1.94 8.59 -7.81
C LEU A 82 -1.68 9.62 -6.69
N THR A 83 -0.87 9.24 -5.69
CA THR A 83 -0.49 10.14 -4.60
C THR A 83 0.31 11.32 -5.11
N ASP A 84 1.26 11.09 -6.00
CA ASP A 84 2.04 12.16 -6.63
C ASP A 84 1.15 13.12 -7.44
N ARG A 85 0.12 12.57 -8.11
CA ARG A 85 -0.77 13.37 -8.97
C ARG A 85 -1.83 14.14 -8.18
N PHE A 86 -2.50 13.50 -7.21
CA PHE A 86 -3.69 14.03 -6.54
C PHE A 86 -3.40 14.50 -5.10
N GLY A 87 -2.29 14.09 -4.54
CA GLY A 87 -1.88 14.38 -3.16
C GLY A 87 -2.40 13.36 -2.15
N PRO A 88 -1.68 13.24 -1.01
CA PRO A 88 -1.96 12.24 0.03
C PRO A 88 -3.37 12.33 0.61
N ARG A 89 -3.92 13.54 0.79
CA ARG A 89 -5.26 13.74 1.35
C ARG A 89 -6.33 13.02 0.56
N ILE A 90 -6.38 13.23 -0.76
CA ILE A 90 -7.42 12.65 -1.63
C ILE A 90 -7.23 11.16 -1.74
N VAL A 91 -5.98 10.72 -1.98
CA VAL A 91 -5.69 9.30 -2.21
C VAL A 91 -5.93 8.46 -0.96
N TYR A 92 -5.50 8.94 0.21
CA TYR A 92 -5.78 8.20 1.45
C TYR A 92 -7.27 8.12 1.77
N THR A 93 -7.98 9.25 1.57
CA THR A 93 -9.45 9.26 1.72
C THR A 93 -10.10 8.23 0.79
N ALA A 94 -9.66 8.17 -0.47
CA ALA A 94 -10.16 7.20 -1.44
C ALA A 94 -9.87 5.75 -1.02
N ILE A 95 -8.67 5.46 -0.53
CA ILE A 95 -8.32 4.12 -0.01
C ILE A 95 -9.26 3.72 1.13
N LEU A 96 -9.50 4.61 2.08
CA LEU A 96 -10.37 4.34 3.22
C LEU A 96 -11.83 4.19 2.80
N ALA A 97 -12.34 5.07 1.93
CA ALA A 97 -13.73 5.02 1.47
C ALA A 97 -14.00 3.80 0.57
N ILE A 98 -13.16 3.58 -0.44
CA ILE A 98 -13.33 2.49 -1.40
C ILE A 98 -13.05 1.15 -0.74
N GLY A 99 -12.09 1.07 0.18
CA GLY A 99 -11.76 -0.16 0.91
C GLY A 99 -12.88 -0.64 1.83
N ALA A 100 -13.78 0.22 2.25
CA ALA A 100 -14.97 -0.18 3.01
C ALA A 100 -15.91 -1.09 2.18
N ILE A 101 -15.99 -0.87 0.86
CA ILE A 101 -16.88 -1.64 -0.02
C ILE A 101 -16.52 -3.14 -0.01
N PRO A 102 -15.29 -3.57 -0.39
CA PRO A 102 -14.95 -4.99 -0.35
C PRO A 102 -14.88 -5.54 1.08
N CYS A 103 -14.77 -4.69 2.12
CA CYS A 103 -14.91 -5.13 3.49
C CYS A 103 -16.34 -5.58 3.80
N PHE A 104 -17.36 -4.83 3.35
CA PHE A 104 -18.76 -5.23 3.49
C PHE A 104 -19.08 -6.44 2.61
N THR A 105 -18.63 -6.48 1.35
CA THR A 105 -18.88 -7.65 0.50
C THR A 105 -18.23 -8.91 1.07
N PHE A 106 -17.07 -8.81 1.73
CA PHE A 106 -16.45 -9.92 2.44
C PHE A 106 -17.30 -10.36 3.65
N ALA A 107 -17.76 -9.41 4.46
CA ALA A 107 -18.57 -9.69 5.64
C ALA A 107 -19.89 -10.43 5.31
N PHE A 108 -20.52 -10.09 4.19
CA PHE A 108 -21.80 -10.66 3.76
C PHE A 108 -21.69 -11.72 2.66
N ALA A 109 -20.49 -12.18 2.33
CA ALA A 109 -20.28 -13.23 1.34
C ALA A 109 -20.98 -14.54 1.79
N GLN A 110 -21.68 -15.18 0.83
CA GLN A 110 -22.38 -16.46 1.04
C GLN A 110 -21.69 -17.61 0.31
N ASP A 111 -20.67 -17.31 -0.50
CA ASP A 111 -19.92 -18.27 -1.29
C ASP A 111 -18.43 -17.92 -1.32
N TYR A 112 -17.63 -18.95 -1.65
CA TYR A 112 -16.17 -18.81 -1.70
C TYR A 112 -15.69 -17.77 -2.72
N ASN A 113 -16.33 -17.67 -3.89
CA ASN A 113 -15.86 -16.78 -4.96
C ASN A 113 -16.04 -15.31 -4.57
N THR A 114 -17.19 -14.96 -3.99
CA THR A 114 -17.46 -13.62 -3.45
C THR A 114 -16.48 -13.29 -2.32
N LEU A 115 -16.23 -14.25 -1.42
CA LEU A 115 -15.27 -14.10 -0.34
C LEU A 115 -13.85 -13.86 -0.85
N ALA A 116 -13.39 -14.69 -1.80
CA ALA A 116 -12.06 -14.63 -2.41
C ALA A 116 -11.85 -13.32 -3.20
N LEU A 117 -12.84 -12.91 -4.02
CA LEU A 117 -12.79 -11.65 -4.76
C LEU A 117 -12.73 -10.46 -3.82
N SER A 118 -13.57 -10.44 -2.80
CA SER A 118 -13.57 -9.37 -1.80
C SER A 118 -12.21 -9.29 -1.08
N ARG A 119 -11.63 -10.43 -0.74
CA ARG A 119 -10.31 -10.50 -0.09
C ARG A 119 -9.19 -10.02 -1.00
N PHE A 120 -9.21 -10.42 -2.26
CA PHE A 120 -8.28 -9.93 -3.28
C PHE A 120 -8.37 -8.42 -3.42
N LEU A 121 -9.58 -7.88 -3.58
CA LEU A 121 -9.78 -6.44 -3.70
C LEU A 121 -9.33 -5.69 -2.43
N LEU A 122 -9.59 -6.23 -1.23
CA LEU A 122 -9.09 -5.62 0.01
C LEU A 122 -7.56 -5.50 0.07
N GLY A 123 -6.83 -6.30 -0.69
CA GLY A 123 -5.37 -6.22 -0.78
C GLY A 123 -4.84 -4.82 -1.14
N PHE A 124 -5.62 -3.97 -1.84
CA PHE A 124 -5.15 -2.63 -2.20
C PHE A 124 -5.02 -1.69 -0.98
N VAL A 125 -5.73 -1.91 0.12
CA VAL A 125 -5.65 -1.05 1.30
C VAL A 125 -4.26 -1.09 1.94
N GLY A 126 -3.50 -2.19 1.76
CA GLY A 126 -2.10 -2.29 2.16
C GLY A 126 -1.16 -1.30 1.47
N ALA A 127 -1.61 -0.67 0.36
CA ALA A 127 -0.90 0.42 -0.29
C ALA A 127 -1.02 1.77 0.44
N GLY A 128 -1.86 1.89 1.47
CA GLY A 128 -1.95 3.09 2.33
C GLY A 128 -0.62 3.50 2.93
N PHE A 129 0.30 2.54 3.15
CA PHE A 129 1.63 2.80 3.66
C PHE A 129 2.38 3.86 2.84
N VAL A 130 2.43 3.73 1.51
CA VAL A 130 3.19 4.66 0.65
C VAL A 130 2.60 6.07 0.63
N VAL A 131 1.28 6.18 0.81
CA VAL A 131 0.60 7.48 0.89
C VAL A 131 1.01 8.25 2.14
N GLY A 132 1.11 7.56 3.26
CA GLY A 132 1.49 8.20 4.51
C GLY A 132 2.97 8.54 4.59
N ILE A 133 3.87 7.73 4.03
CA ILE A 133 5.28 8.10 3.89
C ILE A 133 5.40 9.41 3.11
N ARG A 134 4.68 9.54 1.99
CA ARG A 134 4.64 10.80 1.24
C ARG A 134 4.07 11.95 2.07
N LEU A 135 2.99 11.71 2.84
CA LEU A 135 2.40 12.72 3.72
C LEU A 135 3.38 13.18 4.79
N MET A 136 4.13 12.26 5.42
CA MET A 136 5.14 12.61 6.42
C MET A 136 6.26 13.46 5.79
N SER A 137 6.76 13.09 4.61
CA SER A 137 7.82 13.82 3.93
C SER A 137 7.41 15.24 3.52
N ASP A 138 6.14 15.49 3.25
CA ASP A 138 5.62 16.83 2.91
C ASP A 138 5.42 17.73 4.15
N TRP A 139 5.35 17.15 5.36
CA TRP A 139 5.04 17.88 6.59
C TRP A 139 6.21 18.00 7.57
N PHE A 140 7.16 17.07 7.55
CA PHE A 140 8.25 17.03 8.51
C PHE A 140 9.59 17.39 7.88
N PRO A 141 10.41 18.22 8.54
CA PRO A 141 11.77 18.51 8.07
C PRO A 141 12.66 17.27 8.24
N THR A 142 13.74 17.20 7.48
CA THR A 142 14.64 16.05 7.39
C THR A 142 15.15 15.53 8.75
N ASN A 143 15.40 16.44 9.70
CA ASN A 143 15.88 16.08 11.04
C ASN A 143 14.82 15.46 11.94
N GLU A 144 13.53 15.55 11.61
CA GLU A 144 12.43 14.95 12.36
C GLU A 144 11.72 13.84 11.58
N LEU A 145 11.97 13.77 10.26
CA LEU A 145 11.26 12.87 9.35
C LEU A 145 11.36 11.41 9.76
N GLY A 146 12.56 10.92 10.09
CA GLY A 146 12.76 9.55 10.52
C GLY A 146 11.96 9.19 11.78
N THR A 147 11.85 10.11 12.74
CA THR A 147 11.03 9.91 13.94
C THR A 147 9.54 9.89 13.60
N ALA A 148 9.08 10.83 12.74
CA ALA A 148 7.70 10.87 12.31
C ALA A 148 7.28 9.62 11.53
N GLU A 149 8.14 9.14 10.62
CA GLU A 149 7.91 7.90 9.87
C GLU A 149 7.95 6.67 10.78
N GLY A 150 8.83 6.64 11.79
CA GLY A 150 8.87 5.58 12.80
C GLY A 150 7.58 5.49 13.61
N ILE A 151 7.04 6.64 14.04
CA ILE A 151 5.75 6.71 14.75
C ILE A 151 4.60 6.30 13.81
N TYR A 152 4.58 6.85 12.61
CA TYR A 152 3.59 6.53 11.59
C TYR A 152 3.58 5.01 11.28
N GLY A 153 4.75 4.44 11.02
CA GLY A 153 4.90 3.03 10.70
C GLY A 153 4.61 2.11 11.88
N GLY A 154 5.12 2.44 13.06
CA GLY A 154 4.93 1.63 14.26
C GLY A 154 3.46 1.54 14.68
N TRP A 155 2.80 2.67 14.88
CA TRP A 155 1.37 2.69 15.23
C TRP A 155 0.47 2.17 14.12
N GLY A 156 0.82 2.42 12.85
CA GLY A 156 0.07 1.90 11.72
C GLY A 156 0.09 0.37 11.66
N ASN A 157 1.28 -0.25 11.75
CA ASN A 157 1.40 -1.71 11.76
C ASN A 157 0.72 -2.37 12.96
N PHE A 158 0.63 -1.68 14.11
CA PHE A 158 -0.12 -2.16 15.28
C PHE A 158 -1.60 -2.44 14.96
N GLY A 159 -2.15 -1.86 13.90
CA GLY A 159 -3.52 -2.14 13.44
C GLY A 159 -3.80 -3.61 13.22
N SER A 160 -2.84 -4.40 12.72
CA SER A 160 -2.99 -5.84 12.53
C SER A 160 -3.10 -6.60 13.86
N ALA A 161 -2.28 -6.24 14.85
CA ALA A 161 -2.34 -6.82 16.19
C ALA A 161 -3.64 -6.42 16.90
N ALA A 162 -4.06 -5.16 16.75
CA ALA A 162 -5.32 -4.68 17.29
C ALA A 162 -6.53 -5.43 16.67
N ALA A 163 -6.50 -5.74 15.37
CA ALA A 163 -7.53 -6.55 14.74
C ALA A 163 -7.62 -7.95 15.36
N ALA A 164 -6.50 -8.61 15.56
CA ALA A 164 -6.43 -9.93 16.18
C ALA A 164 -6.95 -9.93 17.63
N LEU A 165 -6.75 -8.82 18.35
CA LEU A 165 -7.14 -8.68 19.75
C LEU A 165 -8.60 -8.25 19.93
N LEU A 166 -9.06 -7.26 19.18
CA LEU A 166 -10.35 -6.61 19.39
C LEU A 166 -11.49 -7.27 18.62
N LEU A 167 -11.26 -7.75 17.40
CA LEU A 167 -12.32 -8.28 16.57
C LEU A 167 -12.99 -9.54 17.14
N PRO A 168 -12.28 -10.50 17.77
CA PRO A 168 -12.93 -11.64 18.44
C PRO A 168 -13.91 -11.20 19.54
N THR A 169 -13.54 -10.19 20.33
CA THR A 169 -14.43 -9.64 21.37
C THR A 169 -15.69 -9.02 20.76
N ILE A 170 -15.54 -8.27 19.65
CA ILE A 170 -16.67 -7.69 18.92
C ILE A 170 -17.56 -8.82 18.34
N ALA A 171 -16.97 -9.89 17.82
CA ALA A 171 -17.71 -11.02 17.27
C ALA A 171 -18.54 -11.75 18.34
N ILE A 172 -17.94 -11.99 19.52
CA ILE A 172 -18.64 -12.59 20.66
C ILE A 172 -19.80 -11.70 21.11
N GLY A 173 -19.56 -10.38 21.25
CA GLY A 173 -20.59 -9.42 21.61
C GLY A 173 -21.74 -9.37 20.60
N ALA A 174 -21.41 -9.39 19.30
CA ALA A 174 -22.41 -9.41 18.23
C ALA A 174 -23.23 -10.72 18.24
N ALA A 175 -22.60 -11.87 18.43
CA ALA A 175 -23.29 -13.16 18.55
C ALA A 175 -24.25 -13.19 19.77
N ALA A 176 -23.86 -12.58 20.88
CA ALA A 176 -24.72 -12.47 22.06
C ALA A 176 -25.96 -11.59 21.82
N VAL A 177 -25.87 -10.55 21.00
CA VAL A 177 -26.96 -9.60 20.72
C VAL A 177 -27.88 -10.09 19.59
N PHE A 178 -27.26 -10.58 18.47
CA PHE A 178 -28.00 -10.94 17.26
C PHE A 178 -28.30 -12.44 17.16
N GLY A 179 -27.66 -13.25 18.00
CA GLY A 179 -27.74 -14.72 17.95
C GLY A 179 -26.87 -15.31 16.83
N GLY A 180 -26.70 -16.64 16.87
CA GLY A 180 -25.98 -17.40 15.83
C GLY A 180 -24.46 -17.39 15.96
N ASP A 181 -23.80 -18.20 15.11
CA ASP A 181 -22.35 -18.45 15.15
C ASP A 181 -21.56 -17.56 14.17
N GLU A 182 -22.24 -16.64 13.48
CA GLU A 182 -21.65 -15.80 12.43
C GLU A 182 -21.20 -14.42 12.94
N GLY A 183 -20.87 -14.29 14.22
CA GLY A 183 -20.40 -13.04 14.83
C GLY A 183 -19.21 -12.40 14.10
N TRP A 184 -18.39 -13.20 13.41
CA TRP A 184 -17.28 -12.72 12.59
C TRP A 184 -17.73 -11.77 11.47
N ARG A 185 -18.93 -11.96 10.91
CA ARG A 185 -19.47 -11.08 9.85
C ARG A 185 -19.71 -9.67 10.39
N TYR A 186 -20.31 -9.56 11.56
CA TYR A 186 -20.58 -8.28 12.22
C TYR A 186 -19.28 -7.59 12.63
N ALA A 187 -18.30 -8.33 13.15
CA ALA A 187 -17.00 -7.79 13.50
C ALA A 187 -16.25 -7.24 12.26
N THR A 188 -16.28 -7.98 11.16
CA THR A 188 -15.70 -7.54 9.88
C THR A 188 -16.44 -6.32 9.33
N ALA A 189 -17.78 -6.33 9.32
CA ALA A 189 -18.59 -5.19 8.88
C ALA A 189 -18.31 -3.94 9.74
N THR A 190 -18.21 -4.08 11.06
CA THR A 190 -17.87 -2.98 11.98
C THR A 190 -16.53 -2.33 11.60
N SER A 191 -15.52 -3.13 11.25
CA SER A 191 -14.23 -2.60 10.80
C SER A 191 -14.37 -1.76 9.52
N GLY A 192 -15.23 -2.17 8.59
CA GLY A 192 -15.57 -1.41 7.38
C GLY A 192 -16.28 -0.08 7.69
N VAL A 193 -17.25 -0.10 8.64
CA VAL A 193 -17.95 1.12 9.09
C VAL A 193 -16.96 2.13 9.67
N VAL A 194 -16.09 1.69 10.58
CA VAL A 194 -15.10 2.58 11.23
C VAL A 194 -14.16 3.19 10.18
N MET A 195 -13.71 2.39 9.21
CA MET A 195 -12.86 2.87 8.13
C MET A 195 -13.59 3.89 7.23
N ALA A 196 -14.86 3.65 6.90
CA ALA A 196 -15.68 4.57 6.12
C ALA A 196 -15.90 5.91 6.84
N ILE A 197 -16.24 5.87 8.14
CA ILE A 197 -16.38 7.08 8.96
C ILE A 197 -15.05 7.84 9.01
N TYR A 198 -13.96 7.13 9.24
CA TYR A 198 -12.65 7.77 9.30
C TYR A 198 -12.22 8.40 7.96
N SER A 199 -12.67 7.88 6.84
CA SER A 199 -12.42 8.50 5.52
C SER A 199 -12.94 9.94 5.48
N ILE A 200 -14.12 10.19 6.05
CA ILE A 200 -14.74 11.53 6.12
C ILE A 200 -13.94 12.44 7.05
N ILE A 201 -13.53 11.92 8.21
CA ILE A 201 -12.69 12.65 9.19
C ILE A 201 -11.37 13.05 8.54
N PHE A 202 -10.70 12.09 7.92
CA PHE A 202 -9.42 12.32 7.24
C PHE A 202 -9.56 13.36 6.12
N TYR A 203 -10.58 13.24 5.27
CA TYR A 203 -10.85 14.21 4.21
C TYR A 203 -11.03 15.64 4.74
N LYS A 204 -11.78 15.81 5.81
CA LYS A 204 -12.06 17.15 6.38
C LYS A 204 -10.86 17.74 7.12
N MET A 205 -10.05 16.92 7.79
CA MET A 205 -9.04 17.37 8.73
C MET A 205 -7.61 17.34 8.18
N ALA A 206 -7.30 16.44 7.24
CA ALA A 206 -5.97 16.35 6.64
C ALA A 206 -5.75 17.42 5.55
N ARG A 207 -4.48 17.73 5.30
CA ARG A 207 -4.02 18.59 4.21
C ARG A 207 -2.80 17.96 3.57
N ASN A 208 -2.57 18.22 2.28
CA ASN A 208 -1.40 17.69 1.58
C ASN A 208 -0.11 18.31 2.13
N THR A 209 -0.11 19.64 2.35
CA THR A 209 1.06 20.42 2.76
C THR A 209 0.71 21.43 3.86
N PRO A 210 1.69 21.96 4.59
CA PRO A 210 1.51 23.09 5.49
C PRO A 210 0.90 24.31 4.79
N LYS A 211 0.27 25.19 5.57
CA LYS A 211 -0.26 26.44 5.03
C LYS A 211 0.86 27.28 4.40
N GLY A 212 0.61 27.74 3.17
CA GLY A 212 1.57 28.54 2.41
C GLY A 212 2.57 27.71 1.58
N ALA A 213 2.66 26.40 1.78
CA ALA A 213 3.47 25.53 0.94
C ALA A 213 2.64 24.97 -0.23
N THR A 214 3.24 24.94 -1.41
CA THR A 214 2.63 24.34 -2.61
C THR A 214 2.93 22.85 -2.65
N TYR A 215 1.92 22.04 -2.92
CA TYR A 215 2.13 20.59 -3.12
C TYR A 215 2.99 20.37 -4.37
N PHE A 216 4.14 19.75 -4.16
CA PHE A 216 5.04 19.39 -5.26
C PHE A 216 4.48 18.18 -6.02
N LYS A 217 4.05 18.45 -7.26
CA LYS A 217 3.70 17.39 -8.22
C LYS A 217 4.95 17.10 -9.04
N PRO A 218 5.49 15.88 -9.00
CA PRO A 218 6.59 15.53 -9.88
C PRO A 218 6.17 15.79 -11.34
N LYS A 219 6.96 16.56 -12.07
CA LYS A 219 6.81 16.60 -13.53
C LYS A 219 7.00 15.17 -14.00
N LYS A 220 6.17 14.71 -14.98
CA LYS A 220 6.18 13.34 -15.51
C LYS A 220 7.53 12.69 -15.29
N SER A 221 7.60 11.73 -14.37
CA SER A 221 8.85 11.03 -14.11
C SER A 221 9.22 10.29 -15.39
N GLY A 222 10.23 10.78 -16.07
CA GLY A 222 11.01 9.94 -16.96
C GLY A 222 11.58 8.78 -16.14
N ALA A 223 12.09 7.77 -16.82
CA ALA A 223 12.89 6.75 -16.15
C ALA A 223 13.98 7.41 -15.31
N MET A 224 14.40 6.78 -14.20
CA MET A 224 15.49 7.29 -13.38
C MET A 224 16.72 7.56 -14.24
N MET A 225 17.31 8.75 -14.09
CA MET A 225 18.52 9.12 -14.82
C MET A 225 19.72 8.46 -14.14
N VAL A 226 20.54 7.76 -14.91
CA VAL A 226 21.78 7.14 -14.44
C VAL A 226 22.99 7.84 -15.07
N THR A 227 24.15 7.70 -14.46
CA THR A 227 25.39 8.39 -14.89
C THR A 227 26.41 7.46 -15.54
N SER A 228 26.17 6.16 -15.56
CA SER A 228 27.02 5.19 -16.24
C SER A 228 26.20 4.06 -16.86
N SER A 229 26.76 3.40 -17.89
CA SER A 229 26.13 2.21 -18.49
C SER A 229 26.03 1.03 -17.49
N GLY A 230 27.00 0.91 -16.58
CA GLY A 230 26.96 -0.08 -15.51
C GLY A 230 25.78 0.15 -14.56
N ASP A 231 25.53 1.41 -14.17
CA ASP A 231 24.39 1.78 -13.33
C ASP A 231 23.05 1.55 -14.03
N PHE A 232 22.99 1.71 -15.36
CA PHE A 232 21.81 1.38 -16.13
C PHE A 232 21.44 -0.10 -16.00
N TRP A 233 22.43 -0.98 -16.21
CA TRP A 233 22.18 -2.42 -16.08
C TRP A 233 21.84 -2.82 -14.65
N LEU A 234 22.52 -2.22 -13.67
CA LEU A 234 22.20 -2.45 -12.25
C LEU A 234 20.78 -2.00 -11.92
N MET A 235 20.35 -0.84 -12.41
CA MET A 235 18.96 -0.36 -12.25
C MET A 235 17.95 -1.36 -12.83
N MET A 236 18.22 -1.91 -14.03
CA MET A 236 17.35 -2.90 -14.64
C MET A 236 17.29 -4.20 -13.84
N VAL A 237 18.41 -4.64 -13.27
CA VAL A 237 18.46 -5.81 -12.38
C VAL A 237 17.63 -5.58 -11.10
N PHE A 238 17.71 -4.40 -10.48
CA PHE A 238 16.93 -4.07 -9.29
C PHE A 238 15.41 -4.00 -9.52
N LYS A 239 14.97 -3.84 -10.76
CA LYS A 239 13.54 -3.92 -11.11
C LYS A 239 13.01 -5.34 -11.23
N LEU A 240 13.88 -6.32 -11.51
CA LEU A 240 13.49 -7.74 -11.68
C LEU A 240 12.75 -8.33 -10.47
N PRO A 241 13.12 -8.09 -9.19
CA PRO A 241 12.45 -8.70 -8.05
C PRO A 241 10.94 -8.49 -8.02
N MET A 242 10.45 -7.32 -8.44
CA MET A 242 9.01 -7.06 -8.52
C MET A 242 8.33 -7.96 -9.55
N TYR A 243 8.91 -8.10 -10.76
CA TYR A 243 8.38 -8.96 -11.81
C TYR A 243 8.42 -10.42 -11.43
N LEU A 244 9.50 -10.86 -10.77
CA LEU A 244 9.63 -12.22 -10.26
C LEU A 244 8.61 -12.51 -9.17
N ALA A 245 8.38 -11.59 -8.25
CA ALA A 245 7.36 -11.73 -7.20
C ALA A 245 5.95 -11.86 -7.80
N LEU A 246 5.61 -11.05 -8.81
CA LEU A 246 4.32 -11.14 -9.51
C LEU A 246 4.20 -12.44 -10.32
N ALA A 247 5.28 -12.90 -10.94
CA ALA A 247 5.30 -14.18 -11.66
C ALA A 247 5.13 -15.36 -10.70
N LEU A 248 5.82 -15.36 -9.55
CA LEU A 248 5.65 -16.36 -8.50
C LEU A 248 4.24 -16.37 -7.93
N LEU A 249 3.64 -15.18 -7.76
CA LEU A 249 2.25 -15.06 -7.33
C LEU A 249 1.30 -15.69 -8.35
N ALA A 250 1.48 -15.39 -9.65
CA ALA A 250 0.68 -15.99 -10.72
C ALA A 250 0.82 -17.52 -10.75
N TRP A 251 2.06 -18.03 -10.58
CA TRP A 251 2.29 -19.48 -10.44
C TRP A 251 1.57 -20.07 -9.23
N LYS A 252 1.64 -19.38 -8.06
CA LYS A 252 0.95 -19.87 -6.85
C LYS A 252 -0.56 -19.92 -7.01
N LEU A 253 -1.13 -19.04 -7.83
CA LEU A 253 -2.56 -19.00 -8.13
C LEU A 253 -2.97 -19.93 -9.29
N SER A 254 -2.02 -20.59 -9.96
CA SER A 254 -2.22 -21.53 -11.07
C SER A 254 -2.86 -22.84 -10.63
N PRO A 255 -3.24 -23.72 -11.60
CA PRO A 255 -3.70 -25.07 -11.29
C PRO A 255 -2.70 -25.91 -10.49
N ASP A 256 -1.39 -25.66 -10.67
CA ASP A 256 -0.31 -26.34 -9.92
C ASP A 256 -0.18 -25.83 -8.46
N GLY A 257 -0.84 -24.73 -8.12
CA GLY A 257 -0.85 -24.14 -6.79
C GLY A 257 -2.21 -24.28 -6.10
N VAL A 258 -2.97 -23.17 -6.02
CA VAL A 258 -4.29 -23.12 -5.34
C VAL A 258 -5.48 -23.15 -6.31
N SER A 259 -5.25 -23.38 -7.59
CA SER A 259 -6.26 -23.55 -8.65
C SER A 259 -7.28 -22.40 -8.77
N LEU A 260 -6.87 -21.16 -8.48
CA LEU A 260 -7.74 -19.99 -8.63
C LEU A 260 -7.74 -19.44 -10.05
N LEU A 261 -6.60 -19.52 -10.76
CA LEU A 261 -6.44 -19.08 -12.13
C LEU A 261 -6.33 -20.27 -13.07
N SER A 262 -6.94 -20.15 -14.26
CA SER A 262 -6.72 -21.12 -15.34
C SER A 262 -5.29 -21.00 -15.89
N GLN A 263 -4.78 -22.06 -16.49
CA GLN A 263 -3.45 -22.06 -17.12
C GLN A 263 -3.32 -20.97 -18.19
N SER A 264 -4.37 -20.72 -18.96
CA SER A 264 -4.41 -19.63 -19.94
C SER A 264 -4.30 -18.24 -19.29
N SER A 265 -4.96 -18.02 -18.16
CA SER A 265 -4.87 -16.76 -17.40
C SER A 265 -3.46 -16.53 -16.86
N VAL A 266 -2.81 -17.57 -16.33
CA VAL A 266 -1.41 -17.50 -15.86
C VAL A 266 -0.46 -17.17 -17.01
N THR A 267 -0.64 -17.81 -18.15
CA THR A 267 0.15 -17.53 -19.36
C THR A 267 -0.02 -16.08 -19.81
N MET A 268 -1.25 -15.54 -19.80
CA MET A 268 -1.52 -14.13 -20.11
C MET A 268 -0.82 -13.20 -19.13
N VAL A 269 -0.81 -13.52 -17.84
CA VAL A 269 -0.08 -12.73 -16.84
C VAL A 269 1.42 -12.71 -17.15
N TYR A 270 2.03 -13.87 -17.45
CA TYR A 270 3.46 -13.92 -17.80
C TYR A 270 3.80 -13.11 -19.05
N ILE A 271 2.97 -13.21 -20.10
CA ILE A 271 3.14 -12.41 -21.31
C ILE A 271 3.02 -10.92 -20.97
N GLY A 272 2.01 -10.54 -20.18
CA GLY A 272 1.83 -9.15 -19.74
C GLY A 272 3.02 -8.61 -18.96
N LEU A 273 3.56 -9.38 -18.02
CA LEU A 273 4.76 -9.01 -17.26
C LEU A 273 5.99 -8.87 -18.16
N ALA A 274 6.18 -9.77 -19.12
CA ALA A 274 7.28 -9.67 -20.08
C ALA A 274 7.16 -8.41 -20.95
N ILE A 275 5.97 -8.11 -21.48
CA ILE A 275 5.70 -6.90 -22.26
C ILE A 275 5.98 -5.64 -21.42
N LEU A 276 5.52 -5.61 -20.17
CA LEU A 276 5.74 -4.47 -19.27
C LEU A 276 7.24 -4.27 -18.99
N TYR A 277 7.98 -5.35 -18.73
CA TYR A 277 9.42 -5.25 -18.50
C TYR A 277 10.17 -4.75 -19.75
N VAL A 278 9.81 -5.25 -20.93
CA VAL A 278 10.39 -4.79 -22.21
C VAL A 278 10.05 -3.31 -22.45
N TYR A 279 8.80 -2.92 -22.21
CA TYR A 279 8.40 -1.51 -22.32
C TYR A 279 9.20 -0.61 -21.37
N GLU A 280 9.37 -1.05 -20.12
CA GLU A 280 10.15 -0.32 -19.12
C GLU A 280 11.63 -0.24 -19.49
N PHE A 281 12.19 -1.32 -20.04
CA PHE A 281 13.54 -1.32 -20.58
C PHE A 281 13.71 -0.30 -21.71
N ILE A 282 12.83 -0.33 -22.71
CA ILE A 282 12.86 0.59 -23.84
C ILE A 282 12.70 2.05 -23.36
N SER A 283 11.78 2.31 -22.46
CA SER A 283 11.56 3.64 -21.90
C SER A 283 12.79 4.14 -21.13
N SER A 284 13.35 3.30 -20.27
CA SER A 284 14.56 3.61 -19.50
C SER A 284 15.79 3.82 -20.41
N TYR A 285 15.93 3.00 -21.45
CA TYR A 285 17.01 3.13 -22.43
C TYR A 285 16.90 4.44 -23.22
N ARG A 286 15.71 4.77 -23.73
CA ARG A 286 15.48 6.03 -24.47
C ARG A 286 15.81 7.24 -23.62
N PHE A 287 15.46 7.19 -22.33
CA PHE A 287 15.72 8.28 -21.40
C PHE A 287 17.20 8.43 -21.05
N ASN A 288 17.94 7.33 -20.98
CA ASN A 288 19.36 7.27 -20.62
C ASN A 288 20.30 7.06 -21.83
N LYS A 289 19.83 7.30 -23.06
CA LYS A 289 20.61 7.01 -24.28
C LYS A 289 21.98 7.69 -24.30
N GLU A 290 22.05 8.91 -23.78
CA GLU A 290 23.29 9.71 -23.76
C GLU A 290 24.42 9.06 -22.94
N VAL A 291 24.07 8.28 -21.91
CA VAL A 291 25.04 7.57 -21.05
C VAL A 291 25.85 6.51 -21.84
N PHE A 292 25.27 5.99 -22.93
CA PHE A 292 25.96 5.04 -23.83
C PHE A 292 26.80 5.69 -24.93
N THR A 293 26.53 6.95 -25.25
CA THR A 293 27.18 7.68 -26.33
C THR A 293 28.23 8.69 -25.83
N THR A 294 27.97 9.31 -24.67
CA THR A 294 28.81 10.36 -24.08
C THR A 294 29.07 10.04 -22.63
N PRO A 295 30.23 9.45 -22.27
CA PRO A 295 30.54 9.11 -20.89
C PRO A 295 30.53 10.34 -19.98
N VAL A 296 29.75 10.29 -18.89
CA VAL A 296 29.73 11.34 -17.87
C VAL A 296 31.11 11.35 -17.17
N PRO A 297 31.80 12.51 -17.06
CA PRO A 297 33.07 12.61 -16.35
C PRO A 297 32.98 12.08 -14.93
N ALA A 298 34.00 11.40 -14.44
CA ALA A 298 33.99 10.73 -13.11
C ALA A 298 33.61 11.69 -11.96
N ALA A 299 33.99 12.96 -12.04
CA ALA A 299 33.66 13.99 -11.06
C ALA A 299 32.15 14.32 -10.99
N HIS A 300 31.36 13.96 -12.00
CA HIS A 300 29.92 14.23 -12.07
C HIS A 300 29.08 12.96 -11.97
N ARG A 301 29.69 11.80 -11.71
CA ARG A 301 29.00 10.54 -11.48
C ARG A 301 28.52 10.49 -10.04
N TYR A 302 27.27 10.13 -9.85
CA TYR A 302 26.78 9.78 -8.51
C TYR A 302 26.86 8.26 -8.32
N ASP A 303 27.05 7.84 -7.07
CA ASP A 303 27.04 6.42 -6.73
C ASP A 303 25.62 5.89 -6.73
N PHE A 304 25.23 5.23 -7.83
CA PHE A 304 23.90 4.64 -7.96
C PHE A 304 23.59 3.59 -6.86
N LYS A 305 24.62 2.89 -6.35
CA LYS A 305 24.41 1.91 -5.28
C LYS A 305 23.91 2.57 -3.99
N GLN A 306 24.40 3.78 -3.68
CA GLN A 306 23.93 4.53 -2.53
C GLN A 306 22.56 5.17 -2.77
N VAL A 307 22.34 5.74 -3.95
CA VAL A 307 21.10 6.45 -4.27
C VAL A 307 19.98 5.50 -4.69
N GLY A 308 20.29 4.44 -5.45
CA GLY A 308 19.31 3.49 -5.98
C GLY A 308 18.69 2.62 -4.89
N ILE A 309 19.47 2.15 -3.93
CA ILE A 309 18.97 1.32 -2.82
C ILE A 309 18.03 2.11 -1.90
N LEU A 310 18.23 3.42 -1.76
CA LEU A 310 17.38 4.29 -0.94
C LEU A 310 16.10 4.75 -1.65
N ASN A 311 16.00 4.60 -2.97
CA ASN A 311 14.88 5.09 -3.79
C ASN A 311 14.08 3.95 -4.46
N ILE A 312 14.40 2.69 -4.21
CA ILE A 312 13.64 1.49 -4.59
C ILE A 312 12.89 0.93 -3.39
#